data_870349305cd1fa7de8197ac93cdf8f16
#
_entry.id   870349305cd1fa7de8197ac93cdf8f16
#
_cell.length_a   1.000
_cell.length_b   1.000
_cell.length_c   1.000
_cell.angle_alpha   90.00
_cell.angle_beta   90.00
_cell.angle_gamma   90.00
#
_symmetry.space_group_name_H-M   'P 1'
#
loop_
_entity.id
_entity.type
_entity.pdbx_description
1 polymer ?
#
loop_
_entity_poly.entity_id
_entity_poly.type
_entity_poly.pdbx_seq_one_letter_code
_entity_poly.pdbx_strand_id
1 'polypeptide(L)'
;MQVLKIELEGVTTSFRYPHILIGRQPSYPLPPPATIYGHIASALGEYPAPDSFKFAYTFTHAGSVDDYEHTWFVREANAEGLKKFKEDMGSAEKKRFSAFQKNHDVNIAGGINPTVREMLFQPRLTLYLDRPDWLEAFRTPAFPVLLGRSQDLAAYTRVEVVELEERQAGYFDHCLLPFDPWRPRVGLGQGLLMPRHIDPQDRQHVTWARYVALTHRAFLPREGERGNEPQLIRGVPEGFRVWVDPSTEERRGRQRALEWLTVQGGGEAIELPS
;
A
#
# COMPACT_ATOMS: atom_id res chain seq x y z
N MET A 1 10.13 -23.44 4.78
CA MET A 1 9.62 -22.44 5.75
C MET A 1 8.13 -22.26 5.52
N GLN A 2 7.31 -22.46 6.55
CA GLN A 2 5.86 -22.23 6.43
C GLN A 2 5.54 -20.74 6.55
N VAL A 3 4.68 -20.27 5.67
CA VAL A 3 4.22 -18.87 5.63
C VAL A 3 2.73 -18.82 5.30
N LEU A 4 2.06 -17.75 5.71
CA LEU A 4 0.70 -17.45 5.28
C LEU A 4 0.74 -16.75 3.93
N LYS A 5 0.02 -17.28 2.95
CA LYS A 5 -0.17 -16.70 1.61
C LYS A 5 -1.61 -16.24 1.46
N ILE A 6 -1.78 -14.98 1.10
CA ILE A 6 -3.08 -14.31 0.93
C ILE A 6 -3.12 -13.75 -0.50
N GLU A 7 -4.13 -14.15 -1.27
CA GLU A 7 -4.42 -13.56 -2.57
C GLU A 7 -5.65 -12.66 -2.44
N LEU A 8 -5.54 -11.44 -2.94
CA LEU A 8 -6.56 -10.41 -2.85
C LEU A 8 -6.78 -9.78 -4.22
N GLU A 9 -8.04 -9.53 -4.53
CA GLU A 9 -8.46 -8.82 -5.73
C GLU A 9 -9.42 -7.68 -5.38
N GLY A 10 -9.35 -6.59 -6.15
CA GLY A 10 -10.24 -5.44 -6.02
C GLY A 10 -10.65 -4.87 -7.37
N VAL A 11 -11.53 -3.88 -7.37
CA VAL A 11 -11.95 -3.18 -8.59
C VAL A 11 -11.04 -2.03 -8.89
N THR A 12 -10.77 -1.20 -7.88
CA THR A 12 -9.89 -0.03 -7.96
C THR A 12 -9.04 0.09 -6.70
N THR A 13 -7.92 0.80 -6.81
CA THR A 13 -7.12 1.27 -5.67
C THR A 13 -6.33 2.51 -6.05
N SER A 14 -5.82 3.22 -5.05
CA SER A 14 -4.88 4.31 -5.25
C SER A 14 -3.97 4.45 -4.04
N PHE A 15 -2.67 4.54 -4.27
CA PHE A 15 -1.65 4.73 -3.24
C PHE A 15 -1.05 6.11 -3.39
N ARG A 16 -1.75 7.12 -2.88
CA ARG A 16 -1.40 8.53 -3.05
C ARG A 16 -0.01 8.87 -2.51
N TYR A 17 0.73 9.67 -3.25
CA TYR A 17 1.91 10.37 -2.73
C TYR A 17 1.47 11.39 -1.68
N PRO A 18 1.89 11.29 -0.42
CA PRO A 18 1.34 12.13 0.65
C PRO A 18 1.73 13.62 0.55
N HIS A 19 2.80 13.94 -0.19
CA HIS A 19 3.26 15.31 -0.41
C HIS A 19 2.68 15.99 -1.65
N ILE A 20 1.86 15.30 -2.46
CA ILE A 20 1.16 15.88 -3.60
C ILE A 20 -0.30 16.07 -3.21
N LEU A 21 -0.64 17.30 -2.80
CA LEU A 21 -1.96 17.62 -2.23
C LEU A 21 -2.88 18.36 -3.20
N ILE A 22 -2.34 18.97 -4.27
CA ILE A 22 -3.07 19.85 -5.18
C ILE A 22 -2.91 19.34 -6.61
N GLY A 23 -3.97 19.47 -7.41
CA GLY A 23 -3.99 19.10 -8.82
C GLY A 23 -4.09 17.61 -9.04
N ARG A 24 -3.27 17.07 -9.96
CA ARG A 24 -3.23 15.63 -10.24
C ARG A 24 -2.42 14.92 -9.15
N GLN A 25 -3.05 13.96 -8.52
CA GLN A 25 -2.48 13.12 -7.46
C GLN A 25 -2.13 11.74 -8.04
N PRO A 26 -0.86 11.49 -8.37
CA PRO A 26 -0.43 10.20 -8.89
C PRO A 26 -0.50 9.11 -7.81
N SER A 27 -0.61 7.87 -8.24
CA SER A 27 -0.49 6.69 -7.39
C SER A 27 0.93 6.13 -7.42
N TYR A 28 1.41 5.64 -6.28
CA TYR A 28 2.54 4.71 -6.32
C TYR A 28 2.15 3.48 -7.15
N PRO A 29 3.07 2.92 -7.95
CA PRO A 29 2.80 1.74 -8.78
C PRO A 29 2.60 0.46 -7.94
N LEU A 30 3.05 0.46 -6.70
CA LEU A 30 2.98 -0.63 -5.74
C LEU A 30 2.54 -0.08 -4.38
N PRO A 31 1.83 -0.87 -3.54
CA PRO A 31 1.42 -0.41 -2.23
C PRO A 31 2.63 -0.14 -1.32
N PRO A 32 2.72 1.04 -0.69
CA PRO A 32 3.73 1.32 0.31
C PRO A 32 3.68 0.32 1.49
N PRO A 33 4.82 0.00 2.14
CA PRO A 33 4.83 -0.87 3.31
C PRO A 33 3.86 -0.46 4.43
N ALA A 34 3.70 0.85 4.68
CA ALA A 34 2.71 1.35 5.63
C ALA A 34 1.27 1.00 5.25
N THR A 35 0.95 0.91 3.94
CA THR A 35 -0.38 0.47 3.46
C THR A 35 -0.59 -1.02 3.74
N ILE A 36 0.44 -1.85 3.50
CA ILE A 36 0.39 -3.28 3.82
C ILE A 36 0.25 -3.49 5.34
N TYR A 37 0.98 -2.72 6.15
CA TYR A 37 0.84 -2.76 7.61
C TYR A 37 -0.58 -2.44 8.09
N GLY A 38 -1.18 -1.37 7.56
CA GLY A 38 -2.56 -1.01 7.87
C GLY A 38 -3.57 -2.07 7.41
N HIS A 39 -3.32 -2.72 6.26
CA HIS A 39 -4.13 -3.82 5.76
C HIS A 39 -4.07 -5.05 6.68
N ILE A 40 -2.86 -5.43 7.15
CA ILE A 40 -2.67 -6.51 8.13
C ILE A 40 -3.39 -6.18 9.44
N ALA A 41 -3.20 -4.97 9.97
CA ALA A 41 -3.86 -4.52 11.20
C ALA A 41 -5.39 -4.57 11.08
N SER A 42 -5.95 -4.23 9.91
CA SER A 42 -7.38 -4.32 9.64
C SER A 42 -7.90 -5.75 9.70
N ALA A 43 -7.15 -6.72 9.19
CA ALA A 43 -7.55 -8.14 9.27
C ALA A 43 -7.47 -8.67 10.71
N LEU A 44 -6.43 -8.29 11.45
CA LEU A 44 -6.21 -8.71 12.85
C LEU A 44 -7.17 -8.02 13.83
N GLY A 45 -7.70 -6.84 13.51
CA GLY A 45 -8.48 -6.01 14.42
C GLY A 45 -7.64 -5.13 15.36
N GLU A 46 -6.32 -5.25 15.29
CA GLU A 46 -5.36 -4.49 16.09
C GLU A 46 -4.04 -4.28 15.30
N TYR A 47 -3.26 -3.31 15.72
CA TYR A 47 -1.93 -3.09 15.15
C TYR A 47 -0.92 -4.03 15.81
N PRO A 48 -0.36 -5.02 15.07
CA PRO A 48 0.71 -5.85 15.61
C PRO A 48 1.99 -5.03 15.82
N ALA A 49 2.86 -5.47 16.74
CA ALA A 49 4.15 -4.81 16.94
C ALA A 49 4.93 -4.81 15.60
N PRO A 50 5.48 -3.67 15.17
CA PRO A 50 6.09 -3.51 13.84
C PRO A 50 7.29 -4.44 13.55
N ASP A 51 7.94 -4.96 14.59
CA ASP A 51 9.07 -5.89 14.55
C ASP A 51 8.67 -7.37 14.70
N SER A 52 7.38 -7.65 14.95
CA SER A 52 6.89 -9.01 15.25
C SER A 52 6.65 -9.88 14.04
N PHE A 53 6.79 -9.33 12.81
CA PHE A 53 6.55 -10.06 11.57
C PHE A 53 7.34 -9.47 10.39
N LYS A 54 7.47 -10.30 9.35
CA LYS A 54 7.98 -9.90 8.04
C LYS A 54 6.94 -10.22 6.98
N PHE A 55 6.99 -9.45 5.91
CA PHE A 55 6.10 -9.67 4.78
C PHE A 55 6.85 -9.53 3.46
N ALA A 56 6.35 -10.22 2.45
CA ALA A 56 6.73 -10.03 1.07
C ALA A 56 5.44 -9.97 0.24
N TYR A 57 5.46 -9.32 -0.91
CA TYR A 57 4.28 -9.29 -1.75
C TYR A 57 4.60 -9.12 -3.23
N THR A 58 3.63 -9.46 -4.05
CA THR A 58 3.56 -9.04 -5.45
C THR A 58 2.26 -8.30 -5.68
N PHE A 59 2.31 -7.26 -6.53
CA PHE A 59 1.14 -6.44 -6.83
C PHE A 59 1.10 -6.12 -8.32
N THR A 60 -0.03 -6.41 -8.95
CA THR A 60 -0.30 -6.10 -10.35
C THR A 60 -1.64 -5.37 -10.49
N HIS A 61 -1.80 -4.66 -11.60
CA HIS A 61 -3.06 -4.03 -11.98
C HIS A 61 -3.20 -4.05 -13.51
N ALA A 62 -4.43 -3.95 -14.02
CA ALA A 62 -4.69 -4.02 -15.46
C ALA A 62 -4.38 -2.70 -16.19
N GLY A 63 -4.37 -1.59 -15.47
CA GLY A 63 -4.11 -0.26 -16.02
C GLY A 63 -4.35 0.84 -15.00
N SER A 64 -4.19 2.10 -15.42
CA SER A 64 -4.53 3.26 -14.60
C SER A 64 -5.47 4.20 -15.35
N VAL A 65 -6.27 4.95 -14.61
CA VAL A 65 -7.21 5.96 -15.09
C VAL A 65 -7.22 7.14 -14.13
N ASP A 66 -7.39 8.33 -14.67
CA ASP A 66 -7.58 9.52 -13.86
C ASP A 66 -9.06 9.66 -13.49
N ASP A 67 -9.35 9.68 -12.18
CA ASP A 67 -10.67 9.92 -11.60
C ASP A 67 -10.77 11.36 -11.08
N TYR A 68 -11.91 11.98 -11.31
CA TYR A 68 -12.16 13.36 -10.90
C TYR A 68 -12.97 13.39 -9.61
N GLU A 69 -12.29 13.69 -8.51
CA GLU A 69 -12.87 13.72 -7.17
C GLU A 69 -13.15 15.16 -6.71
N HIS A 70 -14.26 15.35 -6.00
CA HIS A 70 -14.55 16.57 -5.27
C HIS A 70 -14.39 16.32 -3.77
N THR A 71 -13.41 16.96 -3.15
CA THR A 71 -13.26 16.96 -1.69
C THR A 71 -14.01 18.15 -1.12
N TRP A 72 -15.04 17.86 -0.34
CA TRP A 72 -15.80 18.88 0.38
C TRP A 72 -15.13 19.17 1.72
N PHE A 73 -14.81 20.43 1.94
CA PHE A 73 -14.37 20.89 3.25
C PHE A 73 -15.59 21.32 4.07
N VAL A 74 -15.66 20.79 5.28
CA VAL A 74 -16.69 21.17 6.25
C VAL A 74 -16.00 21.97 7.35
N ARG A 75 -16.52 23.12 7.68
CA ARG A 75 -16.02 23.98 8.74
C ARG A 75 -17.07 24.06 9.86
N GLU A 76 -16.61 24.15 11.08
CA GLU A 76 -17.47 24.58 12.16
C GLU A 76 -18.07 25.94 11.82
N ALA A 77 -19.36 26.09 12.06
CA ALA A 77 -20.09 27.31 11.71
C ALA A 77 -19.69 28.45 12.64
N ASN A 78 -18.89 29.39 12.14
CA ASN A 78 -18.69 30.67 12.83
C ASN A 78 -19.90 31.62 12.61
N ALA A 79 -19.97 32.67 13.40
CA ALA A 79 -21.11 33.61 13.39
C ALA A 79 -21.33 34.27 12.01
N GLU A 80 -20.23 34.57 11.28
CA GLU A 80 -20.29 35.18 9.96
C GLU A 80 -20.76 34.20 8.89
N GLY A 81 -20.24 32.97 8.89
CA GLY A 81 -20.68 31.91 7.99
C GLY A 81 -22.15 31.53 8.20
N LEU A 82 -22.60 31.49 9.45
CA LEU A 82 -24.02 31.25 9.78
C LEU A 82 -24.92 32.40 9.31
N LYS A 83 -24.47 33.65 9.44
CA LYS A 83 -25.19 34.80 8.91
C LYS A 83 -25.40 34.69 7.41
N LYS A 84 -24.30 34.48 6.69
CA LYS A 84 -24.31 34.31 5.21
C LYS A 84 -25.20 33.12 4.78
N PHE A 85 -25.08 31.97 5.46
CA PHE A 85 -25.90 30.80 5.18
C PHE A 85 -27.40 31.05 5.40
N LYS A 86 -27.76 31.90 6.37
CA LYS A 86 -29.15 32.27 6.67
C LYS A 86 -29.70 33.34 5.70
N GLU A 87 -28.88 34.09 4.98
CA GLU A 87 -29.33 35.17 4.09
C GLU A 87 -30.32 34.66 3.03
N ASP A 88 -30.03 33.47 2.46
CA ASP A 88 -30.83 32.85 1.40
C ASP A 88 -32.07 32.09 1.91
N MET A 89 -32.25 31.99 3.23
CA MET A 89 -33.37 31.26 3.83
C MET A 89 -34.63 32.13 4.00
N GLY A 90 -35.82 31.56 3.79
CA GLY A 90 -37.09 32.15 4.12
C GLY A 90 -37.28 32.30 5.66
N SER A 91 -38.20 33.15 6.09
CA SER A 91 -38.42 33.45 7.52
C SER A 91 -38.81 32.21 8.36
N ALA A 92 -39.61 31.30 7.80
CA ALA A 92 -39.99 30.05 8.46
C ALA A 92 -38.81 29.07 8.59
N GLU A 93 -37.95 29.00 7.58
CA GLU A 93 -36.74 28.19 7.59
C GLU A 93 -35.71 28.71 8.58
N LYS A 94 -35.49 30.02 8.63
CA LYS A 94 -34.64 30.66 9.64
C LYS A 94 -35.05 30.31 11.07
N LYS A 95 -36.33 30.26 11.34
CA LYS A 95 -36.87 29.91 12.67
C LYS A 95 -36.61 28.45 13.02
N ARG A 96 -36.84 27.54 12.06
CA ARG A 96 -36.55 26.09 12.21
C ARG A 96 -35.08 25.83 12.41
N PHE A 97 -34.24 26.44 11.59
CA PHE A 97 -32.80 26.32 11.66
C PHE A 97 -32.21 26.85 12.98
N SER A 98 -32.73 28.00 13.46
CA SER A 98 -32.32 28.58 14.75
C SER A 98 -32.72 27.72 15.94
N ALA A 99 -33.84 27.00 15.85
CA ALA A 99 -34.23 26.01 16.85
C ALA A 99 -33.35 24.78 16.85
N PHE A 100 -32.95 24.31 15.66
CA PHE A 100 -32.01 23.19 15.48
C PHE A 100 -30.64 23.52 16.07
N GLN A 101 -30.09 24.72 15.80
CA GLN A 101 -28.80 25.17 16.31
C GLN A 101 -28.66 25.19 17.83
N LYS A 102 -29.76 25.32 18.56
CA LYS A 102 -29.73 25.35 20.04
C LYS A 102 -29.30 24.01 20.64
N ASN A 103 -29.50 22.92 19.91
CA ASN A 103 -29.30 21.57 20.41
C ASN A 103 -28.29 20.75 19.58
N HIS A 104 -27.74 21.34 18.53
CA HIS A 104 -26.84 20.62 17.60
C HIS A 104 -25.72 21.55 17.12
N ASP A 105 -24.53 20.99 17.07
CA ASP A 105 -23.41 21.65 16.37
C ASP A 105 -23.72 21.72 14.88
N VAL A 106 -23.45 22.86 14.27
CA VAL A 106 -23.73 23.10 12.87
C VAL A 106 -22.42 23.29 12.11
N ASN A 107 -22.18 22.43 11.16
CA ASN A 107 -21.11 22.57 10.20
C ASN A 107 -21.64 23.14 8.89
N ILE A 108 -20.88 24.02 8.28
CA ILE A 108 -21.17 24.59 6.97
C ILE A 108 -20.14 24.15 5.96
N ALA A 109 -20.54 24.04 4.69
CA ALA A 109 -19.61 23.77 3.61
C ALA A 109 -18.55 24.89 3.53
N GLY A 110 -17.29 24.53 3.72
CA GLY A 110 -16.17 25.47 3.66
C GLY A 110 -15.60 25.68 2.25
N GLY A 111 -15.97 24.83 1.30
CA GLY A 111 -15.50 24.86 -0.06
C GLY A 111 -15.39 23.49 -0.70
N ILE A 112 -15.12 23.49 -2.00
CA ILE A 112 -14.89 22.26 -2.79
C ILE A 112 -13.48 22.36 -3.35
N ASN A 113 -12.68 21.33 -3.19
CA ASN A 113 -11.40 21.19 -3.85
C ASN A 113 -11.48 20.08 -4.90
N PRO A 114 -11.52 20.40 -6.20
CA PRO A 114 -11.46 19.40 -7.24
C PRO A 114 -10.03 18.85 -7.34
N THR A 115 -9.91 17.53 -7.37
CA THR A 115 -8.64 16.83 -7.54
C THR A 115 -8.75 15.76 -8.60
N VAL A 116 -7.71 15.58 -9.39
CA VAL A 116 -7.58 14.46 -10.33
C VAL A 116 -6.73 13.39 -9.65
N ARG A 117 -7.30 12.25 -9.41
CA ARG A 117 -6.62 11.12 -8.76
C ARG A 117 -6.37 9.98 -9.73
N GLU A 118 -5.11 9.55 -9.80
CA GLU A 118 -4.78 8.34 -10.53
C GLU A 118 -5.26 7.11 -9.75
N MET A 119 -6.08 6.31 -10.44
CA MET A 119 -6.63 5.06 -9.96
C MET A 119 -6.01 3.89 -10.69
N LEU A 120 -5.59 2.87 -9.95
CA LEU A 120 -5.15 1.59 -10.48
C LEU A 120 -6.36 0.66 -10.58
N PHE A 121 -6.57 0.07 -11.77
CA PHE A 121 -7.76 -0.73 -12.09
C PHE A 121 -7.45 -2.23 -11.99
N GLN A 122 -8.37 -3.01 -11.42
CA GLN A 122 -8.24 -4.45 -11.16
C GLN A 122 -6.96 -4.81 -10.42
N PRO A 123 -6.72 -4.22 -9.22
CA PRO A 123 -5.57 -4.56 -8.42
C PRO A 123 -5.61 -6.03 -7.97
N ARG A 124 -4.46 -6.69 -8.03
CA ARG A 124 -4.22 -8.03 -7.51
C ARG A 124 -3.00 -8.01 -6.62
N LEU A 125 -3.16 -8.43 -5.40
CA LEU A 125 -2.10 -8.53 -4.40
C LEU A 125 -1.93 -9.99 -3.98
N THR A 126 -0.71 -10.51 -4.01
CA THR A 126 -0.34 -11.73 -3.30
C THR A 126 0.57 -11.33 -2.17
N LEU A 127 0.12 -11.49 -0.95
CA LEU A 127 0.84 -11.16 0.29
C LEU A 127 1.33 -12.44 0.95
N TYR A 128 2.58 -12.44 1.41
CA TYR A 128 3.20 -13.51 2.20
C TYR A 128 3.58 -12.95 3.57
N LEU A 129 3.25 -13.69 4.62
CA LEU A 129 3.58 -13.34 6.01
C LEU A 129 4.31 -14.50 6.66
N ASP A 130 5.36 -14.22 7.41
CA ASP A 130 6.08 -15.20 8.23
C ASP A 130 5.31 -15.61 9.51
N ARG A 131 4.00 -15.39 9.49
CA ARG A 131 3.05 -15.61 10.58
C ARG A 131 1.90 -16.55 10.13
N PRO A 132 2.17 -17.85 9.97
CA PRO A 132 1.13 -18.82 9.59
C PRO A 132 0.02 -18.95 10.64
N ASP A 133 0.29 -18.55 11.89
CA ASP A 133 -0.67 -18.49 13.00
C ASP A 133 -1.79 -17.47 12.79
N TRP A 134 -1.64 -16.50 11.89
CA TRP A 134 -2.68 -15.52 11.57
C TRP A 134 -3.71 -15.99 10.53
N LEU A 135 -3.67 -17.27 10.12
CA LEU A 135 -4.54 -17.83 9.10
C LEU A 135 -6.03 -17.52 9.34
N GLU A 136 -6.52 -17.73 10.55
CA GLU A 136 -7.94 -17.54 10.86
C GLU A 136 -8.35 -16.07 10.88
N ALA A 137 -7.45 -15.16 11.26
CA ALA A 137 -7.71 -13.73 11.20
C ALA A 137 -7.90 -13.22 9.76
N PHE A 138 -7.20 -13.81 8.78
CA PHE A 138 -7.41 -13.48 7.37
C PHE A 138 -8.58 -14.21 6.73
N ARG A 139 -8.99 -15.36 7.24
CA ARG A 139 -10.24 -16.04 6.81
C ARG A 139 -11.48 -15.34 7.31
N THR A 140 -11.38 -14.74 8.50
CA THR A 140 -12.49 -14.01 9.15
C THR A 140 -11.99 -12.65 9.63
N PRO A 141 -11.73 -11.72 8.71
CA PRO A 141 -11.11 -10.43 9.05
C PRO A 141 -12.00 -9.61 9.97
N ALA A 142 -11.38 -8.92 10.94
CA ALA A 142 -12.09 -8.10 11.93
C ALA A 142 -12.81 -6.91 11.29
N PHE A 143 -12.28 -6.37 10.19
CA PHE A 143 -12.87 -5.26 9.44
C PHE A 143 -13.02 -5.60 7.96
N PRO A 144 -13.86 -4.85 7.20
CA PRO A 144 -13.99 -5.01 5.76
C PRO A 144 -12.63 -4.95 5.05
N VAL A 145 -12.45 -5.83 4.07
CA VAL A 145 -11.21 -5.91 3.32
C VAL A 145 -11.10 -4.73 2.37
N LEU A 146 -10.10 -3.89 2.58
CA LEU A 146 -9.81 -2.69 1.79
C LEU A 146 -8.36 -2.73 1.30
N LEU A 147 -8.10 -2.12 0.15
CA LEU A 147 -6.74 -1.90 -0.32
C LEU A 147 -6.60 -0.48 -0.86
N GLY A 148 -5.88 0.38 -0.13
CA GLY A 148 -5.69 1.79 -0.48
C GLY A 148 -6.69 2.70 0.23
N ARG A 149 -7.68 3.25 -0.47
CA ARG A 149 -8.66 4.17 0.12
C ARG A 149 -9.78 3.42 0.86
N SER A 150 -10.50 4.14 1.74
CA SER A 150 -11.62 3.57 2.50
C SER A 150 -12.81 3.10 1.64
N GLN A 151 -12.92 3.54 0.38
CA GLN A 151 -13.91 3.10 -0.59
C GLN A 151 -13.41 1.98 -1.52
N ASP A 152 -12.14 1.67 -1.51
CA ASP A 152 -11.54 0.64 -2.38
C ASP A 152 -11.71 -0.74 -1.74
N LEU A 153 -12.93 -1.28 -1.92
CA LEU A 153 -13.28 -2.61 -1.44
C LEU A 153 -12.52 -3.69 -2.23
N ALA A 154 -12.07 -4.69 -1.51
CA ALA A 154 -11.39 -5.85 -2.05
C ALA A 154 -11.92 -7.14 -1.42
N ALA A 155 -11.50 -8.27 -1.94
CA ALA A 155 -11.84 -9.58 -1.39
C ALA A 155 -10.61 -10.47 -1.38
N TYR A 156 -10.47 -11.27 -0.32
CA TYR A 156 -9.51 -12.37 -0.32
C TYR A 156 -10.07 -13.50 -1.19
N THR A 157 -9.33 -13.87 -2.23
CA THR A 157 -9.68 -14.98 -3.12
C THR A 157 -9.07 -16.28 -2.68
N ARG A 158 -7.95 -16.22 -1.91
CA ARG A 158 -7.27 -17.37 -1.35
C ARG A 158 -6.55 -16.99 -0.06
N VAL A 159 -6.67 -17.82 0.97
CA VAL A 159 -5.94 -17.68 2.24
C VAL A 159 -5.51 -19.08 2.69
N GLU A 160 -4.21 -19.34 2.61
CA GLU A 160 -3.65 -20.67 2.90
C GLU A 160 -2.23 -20.57 3.48
N VAL A 161 -1.81 -21.62 4.16
CA VAL A 161 -0.42 -21.81 4.59
C VAL A 161 0.31 -22.56 3.49
N VAL A 162 1.44 -22.02 3.04
CA VAL A 162 2.30 -22.63 2.02
C VAL A 162 3.70 -22.88 2.56
N GLU A 163 4.42 -23.81 1.94
CA GLU A 163 5.81 -24.08 2.28
C GLU A 163 6.73 -23.45 1.22
N LEU A 164 7.61 -22.57 1.67
CA LEU A 164 8.65 -21.97 0.84
C LEU A 164 9.90 -22.84 0.84
N GLU A 165 10.58 -22.84 -0.28
CA GLU A 165 11.86 -23.52 -0.46
C GLU A 165 12.99 -22.50 -0.60
N GLU A 166 14.17 -22.82 -0.08
CA GLU A 166 15.37 -22.02 -0.26
C GLU A 166 16.11 -22.46 -1.52
N ARG A 167 16.30 -21.55 -2.48
CA ARG A 167 16.97 -21.81 -3.76
C ARG A 167 18.00 -20.74 -4.10
N GLN A 168 18.96 -21.08 -4.96
CA GLN A 168 19.95 -20.12 -5.47
C GLN A 168 19.42 -19.28 -6.64
N ALA A 169 18.39 -19.74 -7.33
CA ALA A 169 17.80 -19.06 -8.46
C ALA A 169 16.30 -18.87 -8.28
N GLY A 170 15.81 -17.70 -8.70
CA GLY A 170 14.41 -17.34 -8.66
C GLY A 170 14.13 -16.14 -9.55
N TYR A 171 12.91 -15.64 -9.54
CA TYR A 171 12.59 -14.36 -10.16
C TYR A 171 11.78 -13.49 -9.18
N PHE A 172 12.11 -12.23 -9.12
CA PHE A 172 11.25 -11.21 -8.50
C PHE A 172 10.25 -10.69 -9.53
N ASP A 173 9.02 -10.44 -9.13
CA ASP A 173 7.94 -10.06 -10.04
C ASP A 173 7.01 -9.05 -9.36
N HIS A 174 6.91 -7.83 -9.90
CA HIS A 174 5.99 -6.79 -9.43
C HIS A 174 6.03 -6.62 -7.90
N CYS A 175 7.19 -6.36 -7.34
CA CYS A 175 7.41 -6.28 -5.89
C CYS A 175 8.30 -5.10 -5.50
N LEU A 176 8.37 -4.81 -4.21
CA LEU A 176 9.35 -3.90 -3.63
C LEU A 176 10.58 -4.66 -3.18
N LEU A 177 11.74 -4.09 -3.49
CA LEU A 177 13.02 -4.51 -2.95
C LEU A 177 13.59 -3.35 -2.11
N PRO A 178 14.26 -3.59 -0.98
CA PRO A 178 15.01 -2.56 -0.28
C PRO A 178 15.99 -1.86 -1.23
N PHE A 179 16.13 -0.54 -1.12
CA PHE A 179 16.98 0.21 -2.07
C PHE A 179 18.42 -0.29 -2.02
N ASP A 180 18.97 -0.42 -0.82
CA ASP A 180 20.22 -1.09 -0.58
C ASP A 180 19.94 -2.52 -0.06
N PRO A 181 20.49 -3.55 -0.64
CA PRO A 181 21.53 -3.63 -1.67
C PRO A 181 21.04 -3.76 -3.13
N TRP A 182 19.74 -3.65 -3.41
CA TRP A 182 19.17 -4.05 -4.70
C TRP A 182 19.34 -3.03 -5.83
N ARG A 183 19.40 -1.71 -5.51
CA ARG A 183 19.45 -0.67 -6.55
C ARG A 183 20.61 -0.83 -7.56
N PRO A 184 21.85 -1.14 -7.14
CA PRO A 184 22.95 -1.33 -8.08
C PRO A 184 22.86 -2.62 -8.88
N ARG A 185 22.04 -3.60 -8.44
CA ARG A 185 21.94 -4.93 -9.03
C ARG A 185 20.83 -5.07 -10.06
N VAL A 186 19.78 -4.26 -9.92
CA VAL A 186 18.57 -4.32 -10.76
C VAL A 186 18.69 -3.29 -11.87
N GLY A 187 18.74 -3.74 -13.13
CA GLY A 187 18.87 -2.86 -14.30
C GLY A 187 17.60 -2.06 -14.60
N LEU A 188 16.45 -2.68 -14.39
CA LEU A 188 15.12 -2.08 -14.58
C LEU A 188 14.40 -2.02 -13.23
N GLY A 189 14.20 -0.86 -12.69
CA GLY A 189 13.49 -0.67 -11.42
C GLY A 189 13.43 0.80 -11.08
N GLN A 190 12.31 1.24 -10.56
CA GLN A 190 12.12 2.63 -10.17
C GLN A 190 12.52 2.80 -8.69
N GLY A 191 13.48 3.71 -8.43
CA GLY A 191 13.80 4.13 -7.07
C GLY A 191 12.69 5.03 -6.52
N LEU A 192 12.09 4.65 -5.40
CA LEU A 192 11.00 5.39 -4.78
C LEU A 192 11.25 5.59 -3.29
N LEU A 193 10.87 6.76 -2.79
CA LEU A 193 10.73 7.04 -1.37
C LEU A 193 9.27 6.78 -0.97
N MET A 194 9.07 5.86 -0.03
CA MET A 194 7.72 5.46 0.39
C MET A 194 7.58 5.48 1.91
N PRO A 195 6.39 5.75 2.45
CA PRO A 195 6.13 5.57 3.86
C PRO A 195 6.27 4.08 4.23
N ARG A 196 7.22 3.80 5.13
CA ARG A 196 7.46 2.45 5.65
C ARG A 196 6.54 2.14 6.81
N HIS A 197 6.41 3.09 7.73
CA HIS A 197 5.55 2.99 8.89
C HIS A 197 4.88 4.34 9.16
N ILE A 198 3.63 4.29 9.60
CA ILE A 198 2.88 5.44 10.12
C ILE A 198 2.42 5.03 11.51
N ASP A 199 2.76 5.83 12.52
CA ASP A 199 2.35 5.55 13.88
C ASP A 199 0.81 5.59 13.98
N PRO A 200 0.15 4.50 14.44
CA PRO A 200 -1.29 4.47 14.58
C PRO A 200 -1.85 5.50 15.58
N GLN A 201 -1.05 5.87 16.59
CA GLN A 201 -1.45 6.81 17.63
C GLN A 201 -1.14 8.26 17.24
N ASP A 202 -0.06 8.49 16.50
CA ASP A 202 0.30 9.79 15.97
C ASP A 202 0.63 9.72 14.47
N ARG A 203 -0.37 9.91 13.65
CA ARG A 203 -0.26 9.79 12.19
C ARG A 203 0.64 10.84 11.54
N GLN A 204 1.13 11.83 12.30
CA GLN A 204 2.16 12.76 11.83
C GLN A 204 3.55 12.13 11.87
N HIS A 205 3.76 11.14 12.73
CA HIS A 205 5.00 10.37 12.77
C HIS A 205 5.03 9.31 11.67
N VAL A 206 5.74 9.65 10.59
CA VAL A 206 5.91 8.80 9.41
C VAL A 206 7.38 8.46 9.24
N THR A 207 7.70 7.17 9.27
CA THR A 207 9.02 6.66 8.91
C THR A 207 9.07 6.38 7.42
N TRP A 208 10.04 6.94 6.73
CA TRP A 208 10.25 6.79 5.29
C TRP A 208 11.42 5.86 5.00
N ALA A 209 11.35 5.16 3.87
CA ALA A 209 12.47 4.39 3.37
C ALA A 209 12.51 4.39 1.85
N ARG A 210 13.70 4.17 1.28
CA ARG A 210 13.90 4.03 -0.15
C ARG A 210 13.74 2.58 -0.57
N TYR A 211 13.07 2.39 -1.70
CA TYR A 211 12.83 1.09 -2.31
C TYR A 211 13.12 1.11 -3.81
N VAL A 212 13.36 -0.06 -4.36
CA VAL A 212 13.31 -0.31 -5.81
C VAL A 212 11.97 -0.98 -6.11
N ALA A 213 11.09 -0.27 -6.80
CA ALA A 213 9.83 -0.82 -7.28
C ALA A 213 10.08 -1.55 -8.61
N LEU A 214 9.81 -2.84 -8.63
CA LEU A 214 9.77 -3.65 -9.83
C LEU A 214 8.34 -3.72 -10.34
N THR A 215 8.11 -3.19 -11.53
CA THR A 215 6.82 -3.33 -12.26
C THR A 215 6.93 -4.34 -13.40
N HIS A 216 7.95 -5.18 -13.35
CA HIS A 216 8.25 -6.22 -14.32
C HIS A 216 9.03 -7.34 -13.63
N ARG A 217 9.27 -8.43 -14.35
CA ARG A 217 10.00 -9.58 -13.83
C ARG A 217 11.51 -9.38 -13.94
N ALA A 218 12.23 -9.68 -12.84
CA ALA A 218 13.68 -9.67 -12.77
C ALA A 218 14.19 -11.04 -12.30
N PHE A 219 15.19 -11.60 -12.99
CA PHE A 219 15.67 -12.94 -12.77
C PHE A 219 16.99 -12.94 -11.99
N LEU A 220 17.07 -13.71 -10.92
CA LEU A 220 18.33 -14.05 -10.28
C LEU A 220 19.13 -14.98 -11.20
N PRO A 221 20.42 -14.75 -11.40
CA PRO A 221 21.24 -15.60 -12.26
C PRO A 221 21.37 -17.00 -11.66
N ARG A 222 21.47 -18.00 -12.53
CA ARG A 222 21.95 -19.34 -12.15
C ARG A 222 23.47 -19.33 -12.04
N GLU A 223 24.01 -20.34 -11.39
CA GLU A 223 25.45 -20.53 -11.32
C GLU A 223 26.04 -20.57 -12.74
N GLY A 224 27.07 -19.74 -12.97
CA GLY A 224 27.72 -19.62 -14.29
C GLY A 224 26.96 -18.79 -15.34
N GLU A 225 25.71 -18.37 -15.07
CA GLU A 225 24.95 -17.54 -16.01
C GLU A 225 25.44 -16.09 -15.98
N ARG A 226 25.97 -15.65 -17.12
CA ARG A 226 26.41 -14.28 -17.35
C ARG A 226 25.67 -13.73 -18.57
N GLY A 227 24.99 -12.63 -18.42
CA GLY A 227 24.26 -12.00 -19.52
C GLY A 227 24.13 -10.49 -19.31
N ASN A 228 23.92 -9.79 -20.42
CA ASN A 228 23.65 -8.35 -20.43
C ASN A 228 22.17 -8.01 -20.53
N GLU A 229 21.29 -9.01 -20.36
CA GLU A 229 19.85 -8.78 -20.40
C GLU A 229 19.43 -7.81 -19.28
N PRO A 230 18.61 -6.79 -19.58
CA PRO A 230 18.17 -5.82 -18.58
C PRO A 230 17.38 -6.44 -17.42
N GLN A 231 16.74 -7.58 -17.67
CA GLN A 231 15.95 -8.33 -16.68
C GLN A 231 16.81 -9.23 -15.78
N LEU A 232 18.11 -9.42 -16.08
CA LEU A 232 18.98 -10.23 -15.25
C LEU A 232 19.58 -9.38 -14.14
N ILE A 233 19.41 -9.83 -12.90
CA ILE A 233 19.97 -9.20 -11.71
C ILE A 233 21.48 -9.47 -11.70
N ARG A 234 22.30 -8.43 -11.46
CA ARG A 234 23.75 -8.48 -11.54
C ARG A 234 24.40 -8.41 -10.18
N GLY A 235 25.63 -8.90 -10.08
CA GLY A 235 26.44 -8.75 -8.87
C GLY A 235 25.83 -9.41 -7.63
N VAL A 236 25.07 -10.48 -7.83
CA VAL A 236 24.58 -11.31 -6.74
C VAL A 236 25.77 -12.09 -6.16
N PRO A 237 25.96 -12.06 -4.83
CA PRO A 237 27.05 -12.80 -4.18
C PRO A 237 26.99 -14.30 -4.51
N GLU A 238 28.18 -14.93 -4.58
CA GLU A 238 28.26 -16.39 -4.71
C GLU A 238 27.61 -17.06 -3.49
N GLY A 239 26.84 -18.13 -3.73
CA GLY A 239 26.09 -18.80 -2.67
C GLY A 239 24.85 -18.08 -2.17
N PHE A 240 24.45 -16.96 -2.77
CA PHE A 240 23.23 -16.24 -2.43
C PHE A 240 22.01 -17.15 -2.56
N ARG A 241 21.13 -17.10 -1.57
CA ARG A 241 19.90 -17.89 -1.53
C ARG A 241 18.70 -16.99 -1.30
N VAL A 242 17.58 -17.39 -1.86
CA VAL A 242 16.28 -16.73 -1.69
C VAL A 242 15.21 -17.75 -1.36
N TRP A 243 14.20 -17.32 -0.64
CA TRP A 243 12.98 -18.08 -0.47
C TRP A 243 12.16 -17.99 -1.75
N VAL A 244 11.70 -19.13 -2.25
CA VAL A 244 10.83 -19.23 -3.43
C VAL A 244 9.53 -19.94 -3.07
N ASP A 245 8.44 -19.52 -3.71
CA ASP A 245 7.16 -20.21 -3.63
C ASP A 245 7.08 -21.25 -4.77
N PRO A 246 7.19 -22.55 -4.46
CA PRO A 246 7.18 -23.62 -5.46
C PRO A 246 5.83 -23.78 -6.16
N SER A 247 4.75 -23.22 -5.59
CA SER A 247 3.41 -23.26 -6.19
C SER A 247 3.22 -22.25 -7.32
N THR A 248 4.19 -21.33 -7.50
CA THR A 248 4.12 -20.29 -8.52
C THR A 248 4.55 -20.79 -9.90
N GLU A 249 4.09 -20.08 -10.93
CA GLU A 249 4.42 -20.40 -12.31
C GLU A 249 5.94 -20.42 -12.54
N GLU A 250 6.43 -21.51 -13.14
CA GLU A 250 7.82 -21.60 -13.52
C GLU A 250 8.10 -20.73 -14.75
N ARG A 251 9.12 -19.86 -14.66
CA ARG A 251 9.59 -19.02 -15.75
C ARG A 251 11.10 -19.21 -15.94
N ARG A 252 11.52 -19.63 -17.12
CA ARG A 252 12.91 -19.94 -17.44
C ARG A 252 13.55 -20.91 -16.43
N GLY A 253 12.80 -21.91 -15.96
CA GLY A 253 13.24 -22.86 -14.94
C GLY A 253 13.41 -22.26 -13.54
N ARG A 254 12.78 -21.14 -13.25
CA ARG A 254 12.78 -20.45 -11.94
C ARG A 254 11.36 -20.21 -11.45
N GLN A 255 11.18 -20.19 -10.15
CA GLN A 255 9.93 -19.85 -9.47
C GLN A 255 10.04 -18.47 -8.79
N ARG A 256 8.91 -17.95 -8.32
CA ARG A 256 8.86 -16.63 -7.70
C ARG A 256 9.67 -16.61 -6.42
N ALA A 257 10.63 -15.70 -6.37
CA ALA A 257 11.42 -15.38 -5.20
C ALA A 257 10.74 -14.30 -4.36
N LEU A 258 10.95 -14.34 -3.06
CA LEU A 258 10.42 -13.40 -2.09
C LEU A 258 11.57 -12.62 -1.45
N GLU A 259 11.41 -11.30 -1.38
CA GLU A 259 12.24 -10.43 -0.58
C GLU A 259 11.43 -9.95 0.63
N TRP A 260 11.95 -10.23 1.83
CA TRP A 260 11.25 -9.92 3.06
C TRP A 260 11.42 -8.46 3.45
N LEU A 261 10.31 -7.80 3.68
CA LEU A 261 10.21 -6.43 4.16
C LEU A 261 9.78 -6.42 5.63
N THR A 262 10.17 -5.36 6.33
CA THR A 262 9.76 -5.07 7.70
C THR A 262 9.24 -3.65 7.79
N VAL A 263 8.35 -3.39 8.72
CA VAL A 263 7.87 -2.01 9.01
C VAL A 263 8.81 -1.27 9.95
N GLN A 264 9.62 -1.98 10.73
CA GLN A 264 10.66 -1.40 11.59
C GLN A 264 11.99 -2.12 11.36
N GLY A 265 13.09 -1.36 11.29
CA GLY A 265 14.44 -1.93 11.07
C GLY A 265 14.73 -2.27 9.59
N GLY A 266 16.01 -2.39 9.24
CA GLY A 266 16.48 -2.77 7.89
C GLY A 266 16.36 -1.64 6.85
N GLY A 267 17.41 -0.91 6.62
CA GLY A 267 17.52 0.24 5.73
C GLY A 267 17.55 1.56 6.50
N GLU A 268 18.23 2.54 5.93
CA GLU A 268 18.32 3.88 6.48
C GLU A 268 16.92 4.51 6.54
N ALA A 269 16.38 4.69 7.75
CA ALA A 269 15.14 5.43 7.94
C ALA A 269 15.42 6.91 7.63
N ILE A 270 14.61 7.50 6.78
CA ILE A 270 14.70 8.93 6.44
C ILE A 270 13.56 9.62 7.18
N GLU A 271 13.89 10.52 8.10
CA GLU A 271 12.94 11.44 8.68
C GLU A 271 12.87 12.66 7.77
N LEU A 272 11.69 12.96 7.26
CA LEU A 272 11.46 14.20 6.52
C LEU A 272 11.08 15.29 7.53
N PRO A 273 11.60 16.51 7.40
CA PRO A 273 11.17 17.63 8.23
C PRO A 273 9.67 17.85 8.05
N SER A 274 8.99 18.09 9.19
CA SER A 274 7.56 18.38 9.30
C SER A 274 7.15 19.69 8.60
#